data_028cb090d54327855d7482439562e0ad
#
_entry.id   028cb090d54327855d7482439562e0ad
#
_cell.length_a   1.000
_cell.length_b   1.000
_cell.length_c   1.000
_cell.angle_alpha   90.00
_cell.angle_beta   90.00
_cell.angle_gamma   90.00
#
_symmetry.space_group_name_H-M   'P 1'
#
loop_
_entity.id
_entity.type
_entity.pdbx_description
1 polymer ?
#
loop_
_entity_poly.entity_id
_entity_poly.type
_entity_poly.pdbx_seq_one_letter_code
_entity_poly.pdbx_strand_id
1 'polypeptide(L)'
;HKHYQVEDYPENLDSDYYAISSGITDNDYLKLQKTIDRLSSTQGGSPTFLCIDVANGYMLAFANFVKKVSDNYPNLIIICGNVVSREIVEELIINCGADIVKCGIGSGATCITRSQTGVGMPQLSCIIECGDAAHGVNGKIASDGGCVVPGDLSKAFGANTDFIMLGSMLAGHTESGG
;
A
#
# COMPACT_ATOMS: atom_id res chain seq x y z
N HIS A 1 -6.77 -8.36 -4.67
CA HIS A 1 -7.48 -7.09 -4.44
C HIS A 1 -8.50 -7.26 -3.31
N LYS A 2 -8.64 -6.24 -2.43
CA LYS A 2 -9.50 -6.31 -1.23
C LYS A 2 -10.99 -6.64 -1.53
N HIS A 3 -11.45 -6.42 -2.75
CA HIS A 3 -12.81 -6.76 -3.17
C HIS A 3 -12.96 -8.17 -3.76
N TYR A 4 -11.86 -8.89 -4.03
CA TYR A 4 -11.94 -10.28 -4.45
C TYR A 4 -12.49 -11.15 -3.32
N GLN A 5 -13.26 -12.17 -3.66
CA GLN A 5 -13.57 -13.25 -2.72
C GLN A 5 -12.34 -14.13 -2.53
N VAL A 6 -12.34 -14.95 -1.49
CA VAL A 6 -11.20 -15.86 -1.21
C VAL A 6 -10.95 -16.79 -2.40
N GLU A 7 -12.01 -17.22 -3.07
CA GLU A 7 -12.00 -18.14 -4.20
C GLU A 7 -11.49 -17.51 -5.52
N ASP A 8 -11.51 -16.17 -5.61
CA ASP A 8 -11.10 -15.45 -6.82
C ASP A 8 -9.57 -15.36 -7.00
N TYR A 9 -8.81 -15.67 -5.94
CA TYR A 9 -7.35 -15.62 -6.02
C TYR A 9 -6.82 -16.82 -6.83
N PRO A 10 -5.97 -16.58 -7.86
CA PRO A 10 -5.35 -17.65 -8.64
C PRO A 10 -4.47 -18.57 -7.77
N GLU A 11 -4.45 -19.87 -8.10
CA GLU A 11 -3.71 -20.87 -7.33
C GLU A 11 -2.20 -20.91 -7.61
N ASN A 12 -1.77 -20.37 -8.76
CA ASN A 12 -0.38 -20.41 -9.23
C ASN A 12 0.28 -19.02 -9.20
N LEU A 13 0.05 -18.25 -8.14
CA LEU A 13 0.71 -16.96 -7.96
C LEU A 13 2.10 -17.16 -7.37
N ASP A 14 3.11 -16.56 -7.99
CA ASP A 14 4.45 -16.49 -7.40
C ASP A 14 4.46 -15.42 -6.30
N SER A 15 4.75 -15.85 -5.07
CA SER A 15 4.69 -15.00 -3.87
C SER A 15 5.60 -13.76 -3.93
N ASP A 16 6.61 -13.75 -4.78
CA ASP A 16 7.55 -12.65 -4.93
C ASP A 16 7.00 -11.49 -5.78
N TYR A 17 5.92 -11.73 -6.55
CA TYR A 17 5.42 -10.75 -7.54
C TYR A 17 3.98 -10.29 -7.30
N TYR A 18 3.38 -10.60 -6.17
CA TYR A 18 2.06 -10.07 -5.83
C TYR A 18 1.94 -9.68 -4.36
N ALA A 19 1.04 -8.75 -4.09
CA ALA A 19 0.57 -8.44 -2.75
C ALA A 19 -0.93 -8.72 -2.66
N ILE A 20 -1.36 -9.42 -1.61
CA ILE A 20 -2.78 -9.45 -1.27
C ILE A 20 -3.17 -8.10 -0.65
N SER A 21 -4.44 -7.67 -0.77
CA SER A 21 -4.86 -6.42 -0.14
C SER A 21 -6.08 -6.58 0.76
N SER A 22 -6.10 -5.81 1.84
CA SER A 22 -7.14 -5.84 2.87
C SER A 22 -7.63 -4.43 3.20
N GLY A 23 -8.91 -4.32 3.60
CA GLY A 23 -9.42 -3.20 4.40
C GLY A 23 -9.09 -3.41 5.87
N ILE A 24 -9.84 -2.72 6.75
CA ILE A 24 -9.55 -2.69 8.21
C ILE A 24 -10.73 -3.10 9.10
N THR A 25 -11.79 -3.64 8.52
CA THR A 25 -12.93 -4.14 9.30
C THR A 25 -12.66 -5.53 9.87
N ASP A 26 -13.45 -5.96 10.85
CA ASP A 26 -13.36 -7.34 11.37
C ASP A 26 -13.62 -8.38 10.28
N ASN A 27 -14.54 -8.08 9.35
CA ASN A 27 -14.79 -8.94 8.19
C ASN A 27 -13.57 -9.00 7.25
N ASP A 28 -12.86 -7.88 7.05
CA ASP A 28 -11.62 -7.86 6.27
C ASP A 28 -10.55 -8.73 6.94
N TYR A 29 -10.45 -8.68 8.25
CA TYR A 29 -9.50 -9.53 8.99
C TYR A 29 -9.81 -11.02 8.85
N LEU A 30 -11.08 -11.42 9.01
CA LEU A 30 -11.50 -12.81 8.82
C LEU A 30 -11.26 -13.29 7.39
N LYS A 31 -11.51 -12.43 6.41
CA LYS A 31 -11.22 -12.72 5.01
C LYS A 31 -9.72 -12.84 4.75
N LEU A 32 -8.90 -11.96 5.33
CA LEU A 32 -7.45 -12.01 5.24
C LEU A 32 -6.92 -13.36 5.76
N GLN A 33 -7.38 -13.82 6.93
CA GLN A 33 -6.99 -15.12 7.48
C GLN A 33 -7.30 -16.27 6.50
N LYS A 34 -8.54 -16.34 6.01
CA LYS A 34 -8.95 -17.37 5.03
C LYS A 34 -8.14 -17.31 3.74
N THR A 35 -7.80 -16.09 3.27
CA THR A 35 -7.00 -15.91 2.05
C THR A 35 -5.58 -16.42 2.25
N ILE A 36 -4.95 -16.09 3.38
CA ILE A 36 -3.60 -16.59 3.72
C ILE A 36 -3.60 -18.11 3.83
N ASP A 37 -4.56 -18.69 4.56
CA ASP A 37 -4.67 -20.15 4.74
C ASP A 37 -4.82 -20.86 3.39
N ARG A 38 -5.69 -20.34 2.52
CA ARG A 38 -5.88 -20.92 1.18
C ARG A 38 -4.62 -20.81 0.33
N LEU A 39 -4.01 -19.64 0.22
CA LEU A 39 -2.81 -19.44 -0.61
C LEU A 39 -1.63 -20.26 -0.10
N SER A 40 -1.48 -20.39 1.22
CA SER A 40 -0.42 -21.21 1.83
C SER A 40 -0.54 -22.69 1.47
N SER A 41 -1.73 -23.15 1.09
CA SER A 41 -1.97 -24.53 0.65
C SER A 41 -1.78 -24.74 -0.85
N THR A 42 -1.53 -23.68 -1.62
CA THR A 42 -1.31 -23.76 -3.08
C THR A 42 0.16 -23.92 -3.44
N GLN A 43 0.44 -24.23 -4.70
CA GLN A 43 1.82 -24.37 -5.21
C GLN A 43 2.63 -23.05 -5.16
N GLY A 44 1.96 -21.90 -5.16
CA GLY A 44 2.60 -20.59 -5.05
C GLY A 44 3.10 -20.25 -3.64
N GLY A 45 2.70 -21.02 -2.62
CA GLY A 45 3.09 -20.82 -1.24
C GLY A 45 2.38 -19.65 -0.55
N SER A 46 2.79 -19.38 0.69
CA SER A 46 2.26 -18.26 1.48
C SER A 46 2.58 -16.92 0.82
N PRO A 47 1.65 -15.95 0.83
CA PRO A 47 1.92 -14.61 0.33
C PRO A 47 3.07 -13.96 1.10
N THR A 48 3.95 -13.26 0.40
CA THR A 48 5.06 -12.50 0.99
C THR A 48 4.62 -11.09 1.37
N PHE A 49 3.75 -10.47 0.56
CA PHE A 49 3.35 -9.07 0.72
C PHE A 49 1.87 -8.93 1.02
N LEU A 50 1.56 -8.04 1.96
CA LEU A 50 0.20 -7.60 2.27
C LEU A 50 0.10 -6.09 2.16
N CYS A 51 -0.91 -5.59 1.43
CA CYS A 51 -1.24 -4.16 1.35
C CYS A 51 -2.51 -3.88 2.15
N ILE A 52 -2.40 -3.14 3.26
CA ILE A 52 -3.53 -2.62 4.04
C ILE A 52 -3.87 -1.24 3.50
N ASP A 53 -4.98 -1.15 2.75
CA ASP A 53 -5.30 -0.01 1.91
C ASP A 53 -6.58 0.70 2.34
N VAL A 54 -6.43 1.96 2.78
CA VAL A 54 -7.51 2.86 3.15
C VAL A 54 -7.32 4.25 2.54
N ALA A 55 -8.42 4.98 2.37
CA ALA A 55 -8.36 6.37 1.88
C ALA A 55 -7.76 7.35 2.91
N ASN A 56 -7.83 7.02 4.21
CA ASN A 56 -7.37 7.86 5.31
C ASN A 56 -6.59 7.01 6.33
N GLY A 57 -5.27 7.02 6.23
CA GLY A 57 -4.36 6.31 7.13
C GLY A 57 -4.14 6.96 8.50
N TYR A 58 -4.85 8.07 8.81
CA TYR A 58 -4.74 8.78 10.09
C TYR A 58 -5.71 8.29 11.17
N MET A 59 -6.52 7.28 10.87
CA MET A 59 -7.48 6.72 11.83
C MET A 59 -6.76 5.79 12.82
N LEU A 60 -7.07 5.95 14.12
CA LEU A 60 -6.56 5.04 15.15
C LEU A 60 -6.93 3.57 14.87
N ALA A 61 -8.12 3.32 14.33
CA ALA A 61 -8.54 1.97 13.92
C ALA A 61 -7.61 1.37 12.85
N PHE A 62 -7.09 2.19 11.93
CA PHE A 62 -6.12 1.76 10.94
C PHE A 62 -4.78 1.38 11.57
N ALA A 63 -4.22 2.24 12.41
CA ALA A 63 -2.96 1.97 13.11
C ALA A 63 -3.05 0.68 13.96
N ASN A 64 -4.14 0.53 14.72
CA ASN A 64 -4.40 -0.68 15.51
C ASN A 64 -4.53 -1.94 14.64
N PHE A 65 -5.14 -1.82 13.46
CA PHE A 65 -5.27 -2.95 12.53
C PHE A 65 -3.91 -3.35 11.96
N VAL A 66 -3.09 -2.37 11.52
CA VAL A 66 -1.73 -2.63 11.03
C VAL A 66 -0.92 -3.36 12.10
N LYS A 67 -0.93 -2.85 13.33
CA LYS A 67 -0.24 -3.48 14.46
C LYS A 67 -0.73 -4.90 14.72
N LYS A 68 -2.05 -5.12 14.78
CA LYS A 68 -2.66 -6.44 14.96
C LYS A 68 -2.18 -7.44 13.90
N VAL A 69 -2.11 -7.00 12.65
CA VAL A 69 -1.65 -7.84 11.54
C VAL A 69 -0.15 -8.14 11.67
N SER A 70 0.68 -7.14 11.95
CA SER A 70 2.12 -7.31 12.16
C SER A 70 2.41 -8.29 13.30
N ASP A 71 1.73 -8.16 14.43
CA ASP A 71 1.90 -9.04 15.58
C ASP A 71 1.50 -10.51 15.28
N ASN A 72 0.48 -10.73 14.43
CA ASN A 72 -0.03 -12.06 14.11
C ASN A 72 0.66 -12.73 12.90
N TYR A 73 1.25 -11.95 12.00
CA TYR A 73 1.89 -12.41 10.77
C TYR A 73 3.29 -11.81 10.59
N PRO A 74 4.26 -12.14 11.45
CA PRO A 74 5.58 -11.52 11.47
C PRO A 74 6.44 -11.80 10.22
N ASN A 75 6.01 -12.73 9.39
CA ASN A 75 6.70 -13.07 8.14
C ASN A 75 6.16 -12.31 6.91
N LEU A 76 5.06 -11.56 7.07
CA LEU A 76 4.53 -10.73 5.99
C LEU A 76 5.25 -9.40 5.94
N ILE A 77 5.61 -8.97 4.74
CA ILE A 77 6.01 -7.60 4.47
C ILE A 77 4.75 -6.75 4.35
N ILE A 78 4.57 -5.82 5.27
CA ILE A 78 3.36 -5.01 5.37
C ILE A 78 3.54 -3.67 4.65
N ILE A 79 2.74 -3.48 3.60
CA ILE A 79 2.56 -2.21 2.89
C ILE A 79 1.28 -1.59 3.43
N CYS A 80 1.30 -0.35 3.91
CA CYS A 80 0.08 0.26 4.46
C CYS A 80 -0.03 1.76 4.11
N GLY A 81 -1.24 2.27 4.00
CA GLY A 81 -1.55 3.67 3.67
C GLY A 81 -3.00 3.91 3.31
N ASN A 82 -3.33 5.14 2.85
CA ASN A 82 -2.42 6.22 2.45
C ASN A 82 -2.29 7.32 3.50
N VAL A 83 -1.11 7.87 3.54
CA VAL A 83 -0.74 9.00 4.40
C VAL A 83 0.07 10.04 3.61
N VAL A 84 0.34 11.23 4.18
CA VAL A 84 1.07 12.31 3.51
C VAL A 84 2.03 13.08 4.43
N SER A 85 2.16 12.73 5.70
CA SER A 85 3.03 13.45 6.64
C SER A 85 4.00 12.51 7.38
N ARG A 86 5.10 13.10 7.82
CA ARG A 86 6.20 12.38 8.46
C ARG A 86 5.80 11.68 9.76
N GLU A 87 5.00 12.34 10.60
CA GLU A 87 4.66 11.84 11.94
C GLU A 87 3.93 10.50 11.88
N ILE A 88 2.98 10.38 10.94
CA ILE A 88 2.23 9.12 10.79
C ILE A 88 3.08 8.04 10.11
N VAL A 89 4.03 8.41 9.24
CA VAL A 89 4.99 7.46 8.67
C VAL A 89 5.85 6.84 9.77
N GLU A 90 6.42 7.66 10.63
CA GLU A 90 7.21 7.20 11.79
C GLU A 90 6.37 6.31 12.71
N GLU A 91 5.14 6.73 13.03
CA GLU A 91 4.20 5.96 13.88
C GLU A 91 3.90 4.57 13.30
N LEU A 92 3.59 4.50 12.01
CA LEU A 92 3.26 3.23 11.35
C LEU A 92 4.46 2.26 11.30
N ILE A 93 5.66 2.78 11.10
CA ILE A 93 6.87 1.94 11.06
C ILE A 93 7.29 1.51 12.47
N ILE A 94 7.47 2.48 13.38
CA ILE A 94 8.05 2.21 14.72
C ILE A 94 7.07 1.44 15.60
N ASN A 95 5.82 1.89 15.66
CA ASN A 95 4.85 1.41 16.66
C ASN A 95 3.86 0.38 16.10
N CYS A 96 3.62 0.39 14.79
CA CYS A 96 2.65 -0.53 14.18
C CYS A 96 3.29 -1.66 13.37
N GLY A 97 4.60 -1.61 13.11
CA GLY A 97 5.34 -2.67 12.43
C GLY A 97 5.09 -2.72 10.92
N ALA A 98 4.84 -1.57 10.28
CA ALA A 98 4.80 -1.47 8.84
C ALA A 98 6.22 -1.47 8.25
N ASP A 99 6.43 -2.18 7.14
CA ASP A 99 7.71 -2.20 6.42
C ASP A 99 7.76 -1.12 5.34
N ILE A 100 6.63 -0.89 4.66
CA ILE A 100 6.50 0.06 3.55
C ILE A 100 5.27 0.91 3.78
N VAL A 101 5.44 2.24 3.83
CA VAL A 101 4.31 3.16 3.95
C VAL A 101 3.94 3.72 2.59
N LYS A 102 2.68 3.52 2.19
CA LYS A 102 2.13 4.03 0.94
C LYS A 102 1.70 5.48 1.13
N CYS A 103 2.35 6.40 0.41
CA CYS A 103 2.16 7.84 0.55
C CYS A 103 1.53 8.47 -0.69
N GLY A 104 0.55 9.35 -0.45
CA GLY A 104 -0.18 10.09 -1.47
C GLY A 104 -1.67 10.19 -1.18
N ILE A 105 -2.20 11.40 -1.13
CA ILE A 105 -3.64 11.70 -1.03
C ILE A 105 -3.96 12.78 -2.04
N GLY A 106 -4.90 12.49 -2.93
CA GLY A 106 -5.39 13.44 -3.93
C GLY A 106 -4.46 13.63 -5.13
N SER A 107 -3.39 12.85 -5.27
CA SER A 107 -2.38 12.99 -6.33
C SER A 107 -2.67 12.14 -7.58
N GLY A 108 -3.54 11.15 -7.50
CA GLY A 108 -3.87 10.30 -8.65
C GLY A 108 -4.52 11.08 -9.80
N ALA A 109 -4.22 10.69 -11.05
CA ALA A 109 -4.73 11.36 -12.25
C ALA A 109 -6.27 11.36 -12.32
N THR A 110 -6.92 10.32 -11.80
CA THR A 110 -8.38 10.17 -11.74
C THR A 110 -8.95 10.51 -10.36
N CYS A 111 -8.12 10.97 -9.42
CA CYS A 111 -8.53 11.22 -8.04
C CYS A 111 -9.39 12.47 -7.92
N ILE A 112 -10.57 12.32 -7.32
CA ILE A 112 -11.51 13.42 -7.06
C ILE A 112 -11.48 13.91 -5.60
N THR A 113 -10.60 13.35 -4.75
CA THR A 113 -10.55 13.69 -3.32
C THR A 113 -10.37 15.18 -3.07
N ARG A 114 -9.46 15.83 -3.80
CA ARG A 114 -9.23 17.27 -3.65
C ARG A 114 -10.45 18.11 -3.98
N SER A 115 -11.16 17.77 -5.03
CA SER A 115 -12.37 18.50 -5.43
C SER A 115 -13.56 18.23 -4.52
N GLN A 116 -13.65 17.05 -3.90
CA GLN A 116 -14.75 16.67 -3.03
C GLN A 116 -14.53 17.08 -1.57
N THR A 117 -13.30 16.98 -1.08
CA THR A 117 -12.99 17.16 0.36
C THR A 117 -12.07 18.36 0.64
N GLY A 118 -11.44 18.92 -0.38
CA GLY A 118 -10.37 19.91 -0.23
C GLY A 118 -9.05 19.34 0.30
N VAL A 119 -8.99 18.01 0.57
CA VAL A 119 -7.81 17.35 1.15
C VAL A 119 -6.90 16.81 0.04
N GLY A 120 -5.61 17.01 0.20
CA GLY A 120 -4.58 16.48 -0.71
C GLY A 120 -3.24 17.15 -0.49
N MET A 121 -2.18 16.49 -0.94
CA MET A 121 -0.82 17.03 -0.91
C MET A 121 -0.17 16.86 -2.28
N PRO A 122 0.62 17.86 -2.76
CA PRO A 122 1.43 17.70 -3.96
C PRO A 122 2.38 16.51 -3.81
N GLN A 123 2.37 15.59 -4.79
CA GLN A 123 3.04 14.29 -4.62
C GLN A 123 4.54 14.39 -4.39
N LEU A 124 5.24 15.29 -5.08
CA LEU A 124 6.68 15.44 -4.89
C LEU A 124 7.02 15.88 -3.46
N SER A 125 6.27 16.84 -2.90
CA SER A 125 6.46 17.29 -1.51
C SER A 125 6.15 16.15 -0.52
N CYS A 126 5.10 15.37 -0.80
CA CYS A 126 4.74 14.20 -0.01
C CYS A 126 5.86 13.15 0.01
N ILE A 127 6.45 12.84 -1.14
CA ILE A 127 7.55 11.86 -1.26
C ILE A 127 8.77 12.32 -0.46
N ILE A 128 9.18 13.59 -0.61
CA ILE A 128 10.34 14.14 0.10
C ILE A 128 10.15 14.03 1.61
N GLU A 129 9.01 14.46 2.11
CA GLU A 129 8.72 14.46 3.54
C GLU A 129 8.58 13.04 4.12
N CYS A 130 7.79 12.19 3.46
CA CYS A 130 7.56 10.82 3.91
C CYS A 130 8.79 9.93 3.74
N GLY A 131 9.57 10.12 2.67
CA GLY A 131 10.80 9.36 2.42
C GLY A 131 11.89 9.67 3.45
N ASP A 132 12.08 10.95 3.78
CA ASP A 132 13.01 11.37 4.82
C ASP A 132 12.66 10.75 6.18
N ALA A 133 11.37 10.79 6.54
CA ALA A 133 10.88 10.18 7.78
C ALA A 133 11.07 8.66 7.81
N ALA A 134 10.66 7.95 6.75
CA ALA A 134 10.76 6.49 6.69
C ALA A 134 12.21 6.00 6.75
N HIS A 135 13.10 6.61 5.98
CA HIS A 135 14.51 6.23 5.96
C HIS A 135 15.20 6.54 7.29
N GLY A 136 14.80 7.61 7.98
CA GLY A 136 15.29 7.93 9.33
C GLY A 136 15.02 6.84 10.37
N VAL A 137 13.99 6.02 10.14
CA VAL A 137 13.58 4.90 11.04
C VAL A 137 13.74 3.52 10.39
N ASN A 138 14.56 3.44 9.32
CA ASN A 138 14.87 2.22 8.60
C ASN A 138 13.65 1.54 7.92
N GLY A 139 12.64 2.32 7.61
CA GLY A 139 11.49 1.88 6.81
C GLY A 139 11.61 2.30 5.35
N LYS A 140 10.54 2.06 4.58
CA LYS A 140 10.45 2.37 3.16
C LYS A 140 9.15 3.05 2.80
N ILE A 141 9.12 3.74 1.66
CA ILE A 141 7.87 4.31 1.12
C ILE A 141 7.55 3.83 -0.29
N ALA A 142 6.25 3.77 -0.57
CA ALA A 142 5.72 3.60 -1.91
C ALA A 142 4.93 4.86 -2.31
N SER A 143 5.40 5.56 -3.35
CA SER A 143 4.69 6.71 -3.91
C SER A 143 3.45 6.25 -4.66
N ASP A 144 2.27 6.71 -4.24
CA ASP A 144 0.99 6.35 -4.85
C ASP A 144 0.30 7.57 -5.48
N GLY A 145 0.21 7.57 -6.81
CA GLY A 145 -0.36 8.64 -7.61
C GLY A 145 0.65 9.68 -8.09
N GLY A 146 0.20 10.52 -9.04
CA GLY A 146 0.98 11.63 -9.59
C GLY A 146 2.00 11.27 -10.66
N CYS A 147 2.21 9.99 -10.98
CA CYS A 147 3.09 9.54 -12.05
C CYS A 147 2.26 9.18 -13.29
N VAL A 148 2.31 10.01 -14.31
CA VAL A 148 1.55 9.85 -15.57
C VAL A 148 2.44 9.74 -16.80
N VAL A 149 3.71 10.12 -16.72
CA VAL A 149 4.72 10.00 -17.78
C VAL A 149 6.04 9.49 -17.18
N PRO A 150 6.94 8.89 -18.00
CA PRO A 150 8.21 8.32 -17.51
C PRO A 150 9.09 9.30 -16.70
N GLY A 151 9.07 10.59 -17.05
CA GLY A 151 9.81 11.62 -16.33
C GLY A 151 9.33 11.82 -14.87
N ASP A 152 8.08 11.50 -14.57
CA ASP A 152 7.54 11.57 -13.19
C ASP A 152 8.11 10.44 -12.32
N LEU A 153 8.37 9.27 -12.91
CA LEU A 153 9.05 8.15 -12.22
C LEU A 153 10.47 8.58 -11.79
N SER A 154 11.21 9.19 -12.70
CA SER A 154 12.56 9.68 -12.41
C SER A 154 12.56 10.73 -11.30
N LYS A 155 11.59 11.64 -11.31
CA LYS A 155 11.41 12.65 -10.23
C LYS A 155 11.08 11.98 -8.89
N ALA A 156 10.17 10.99 -8.90
CA ALA A 156 9.77 10.29 -7.68
C ALA A 156 10.94 9.54 -7.05
N PHE A 157 11.73 8.79 -7.84
CA PHE A 157 12.94 8.14 -7.34
C PHE A 157 14.01 9.15 -6.91
N GLY A 158 14.21 10.24 -7.67
CA GLY A 158 15.11 11.33 -7.30
C GLY A 158 14.68 12.08 -6.03
N ALA A 159 13.40 12.01 -5.67
CA ALA A 159 12.84 12.56 -4.43
C ALA A 159 12.82 11.53 -3.27
N ASN A 160 13.50 10.40 -3.42
CA ASN A 160 13.74 9.44 -2.35
C ASN A 160 12.59 8.44 -2.08
N THR A 161 11.75 8.11 -3.09
CA THR A 161 10.84 6.97 -2.97
C THR A 161 11.56 5.65 -3.25
N ASP A 162 11.20 4.58 -2.54
CA ASP A 162 11.72 3.23 -2.77
C ASP A 162 10.90 2.49 -3.84
N PHE A 163 9.58 2.74 -3.87
CA PHE A 163 8.64 2.11 -4.78
C PHE A 163 7.68 3.12 -5.37
N ILE A 164 7.16 2.84 -6.56
CA ILE A 164 6.15 3.67 -7.23
C ILE A 164 4.96 2.78 -7.60
N MET A 165 3.76 3.18 -7.20
CA MET A 165 2.52 2.56 -7.64
C MET A 165 2.06 3.19 -8.94
N LEU A 166 1.92 2.36 -9.97
CA LEU A 166 1.46 2.76 -11.29
C LEU A 166 0.02 2.28 -11.52
N GLY A 167 -0.76 3.12 -12.15
CA GLY A 167 -2.13 2.82 -12.58
C GLY A 167 -2.31 3.18 -14.06
N SER A 168 -2.64 4.43 -14.35
CA SER A 168 -3.01 4.91 -15.69
C SER A 168 -1.94 4.67 -16.76
N MET A 169 -0.67 4.63 -16.41
CA MET A 169 0.42 4.34 -17.36
C MET A 169 0.35 2.92 -17.92
N LEU A 170 -0.29 1.99 -17.20
CA LEU A 170 -0.45 0.59 -17.62
C LEU A 170 -1.84 0.30 -18.16
N ALA A 171 -2.77 1.27 -18.11
CA ALA A 171 -4.11 1.11 -18.65
C ALA A 171 -4.06 0.96 -20.18
N GLY A 172 -4.88 0.06 -20.72
CA GLY A 172 -4.95 -0.21 -22.16
C GLY A 172 -3.90 -1.20 -22.68
N HIS A 173 -3.02 -1.73 -21.85
CA HIS A 173 -2.18 -2.87 -22.20
C HIS A 173 -3.02 -4.16 -22.22
N THR A 174 -2.56 -5.16 -22.98
CA THR A 174 -3.27 -6.44 -23.13
C THR A 174 -3.50 -7.14 -21.79
N GLU A 175 -2.57 -7.00 -20.85
CA GLU A 175 -2.59 -7.59 -19.53
C GLU A 175 -3.41 -6.78 -18.52
N SER A 176 -3.83 -5.58 -18.86
CA SER A 176 -4.69 -4.77 -17.97
C SER A 176 -6.14 -5.21 -18.08
N GLY A 177 -6.82 -5.31 -16.96
CA GLY A 177 -8.18 -5.85 -16.86
C GLY A 177 -9.27 -4.85 -17.24
N GLY A 178 -9.24 -4.26 -18.43
CA GLY A 178 -10.37 -3.46 -18.88
C GLY A 178 -10.07 -2.40 -19.88
#